data_def6bf1770da3f95e0c536d6078657e3
#
_entry.id   def6bf1770da3f95e0c536d6078657e3
#
_cell.length_a   1.000
_cell.length_b   1.000
_cell.length_c   1.000
_cell.angle_alpha   90.00
_cell.angle_beta   90.00
_cell.angle_gamma   90.00
#
_symmetry.space_group_name_H-M   'P 1'
#
loop_
_entity.id
_entity.type
_entity.pdbx_description
1 polymer ?
#
loop_
_entity_poly.entity_id
_entity_poly.type
_entity_poly.pdbx_seq_one_letter_code
_entity_poly.pdbx_strand_id
1 'polypeptide(L)'
;QPGTVVRQARGWLDRSGTWDAFFAERWETPPTRIPARILPRGSLRLVARDGNTVDGIIFDEGTRNLELALGNVLIQWGGPRGEVFQLLDGSLYLSDRRLGGIVLDMARGSSADFPRAGDWAFLTSGDSLQVVLQGESEHQGEPLPTYRGWARLDLRDLQWSNLNVDWVETNAFHPARRDVPVSWSISSPEGDIQGVLEVTSSDVRAGQGSGPVLPVQALFEVEGTVTIEERTFPIRGLFRHERR
;
A
#
# COMPACT_ATOMS: atom_id res chain seq x y z
N GLN A 1 -0.94 -28.98 -19.80
CA GLN A 1 -0.17 -28.95 -18.55
C GLN A 1 -1.00 -28.21 -17.52
N PRO A 2 -1.10 -28.66 -16.27
CA PRO A 2 -1.68 -27.85 -15.22
C PRO A 2 -0.85 -26.56 -15.12
N GLY A 3 -1.52 -25.43 -15.21
CA GLY A 3 -0.86 -24.12 -15.21
C GLY A 3 -0.01 -23.93 -13.96
N THR A 4 1.10 -23.19 -14.08
CA THR A 4 1.93 -22.80 -12.95
C THR A 4 1.46 -21.43 -12.45
N VAL A 5 1.36 -21.26 -11.14
CA VAL A 5 1.08 -19.97 -10.51
C VAL A 5 2.38 -19.34 -10.08
N VAL A 6 2.67 -18.18 -10.64
CA VAL A 6 3.81 -17.35 -10.19
C VAL A 6 3.40 -16.58 -8.95
N ARG A 7 4.20 -16.67 -7.91
CA ARG A 7 4.03 -15.95 -6.65
C ARG A 7 5.21 -15.03 -6.42
N GLN A 8 4.95 -13.92 -5.80
CA GLN A 8 5.96 -12.97 -5.40
C GLN A 8 5.61 -12.40 -4.03
N ALA A 9 6.58 -12.32 -3.14
CA ALA A 9 6.47 -11.61 -1.88
C ALA A 9 7.64 -10.65 -1.73
N ARG A 10 7.36 -9.48 -1.17
CA ARG A 10 8.36 -8.47 -0.83
C ARG A 10 8.02 -7.87 0.52
N GLY A 11 9.03 -7.59 1.31
CA GLY A 11 8.93 -6.92 2.59
C GLY A 11 9.95 -5.79 2.69
N TRP A 12 9.49 -4.65 3.15
CA TRP A 12 10.32 -3.49 3.44
C TRP A 12 10.07 -3.03 4.86
N LEU A 13 11.11 -2.52 5.46
CA LEU A 13 11.06 -1.82 6.73
C LEU A 13 11.67 -0.43 6.53
N ASP A 14 10.87 0.60 6.77
CA ASP A 14 11.39 1.95 6.87
C ASP A 14 11.75 2.28 8.31
N ARG A 15 12.94 2.85 8.51
CA ARG A 15 13.47 3.31 9.79
C ARG A 15 13.90 4.76 9.66
N SER A 16 12.94 5.67 9.82
CA SER A 16 13.21 7.11 9.76
C SER A 16 13.93 7.52 8.47
N GLY A 17 13.33 7.16 7.35
CA GLY A 17 13.82 7.51 6.02
C GLY A 17 14.86 6.55 5.43
N THR A 18 15.17 5.47 6.13
CA THR A 18 16.08 4.42 5.62
C THR A 18 15.28 3.16 5.32
N TRP A 19 15.12 2.87 4.04
CA TRP A 19 14.39 1.71 3.53
C TRP A 19 15.26 0.46 3.51
N ASP A 20 14.87 -0.57 4.26
CA ASP A 20 15.49 -1.89 4.27
C ASP A 20 14.55 -2.90 3.58
N ALA A 21 14.93 -3.35 2.38
CA ALA A 21 14.25 -4.44 1.70
C ALA A 21 14.71 -5.77 2.30
N PHE A 22 14.06 -6.21 3.37
CA PHE A 22 14.48 -7.39 4.11
C PHE A 22 14.07 -8.71 3.48
N PHE A 23 13.09 -8.71 2.56
CA PHE A 23 12.62 -9.90 1.88
C PHE A 23 12.20 -9.59 0.43
N ALA A 24 12.66 -10.39 -0.52
CA ALA A 24 12.24 -10.29 -1.92
C ALA A 24 12.43 -11.64 -2.62
N GLU A 25 11.35 -12.41 -2.74
CA GLU A 25 11.39 -13.70 -3.44
C GLU A 25 10.28 -13.82 -4.49
N ARG A 26 10.59 -14.56 -5.55
CA ARG A 26 9.66 -14.99 -6.58
C ARG A 26 9.80 -16.49 -6.78
N TRP A 27 8.67 -17.20 -6.78
CA TRP A 27 8.67 -18.65 -6.99
C TRP A 27 7.43 -19.11 -7.75
N GLU A 28 7.48 -20.33 -8.25
CA GLU A 28 6.39 -20.97 -8.96
C GLU A 28 5.81 -22.10 -8.11
N THR A 29 4.50 -22.23 -8.12
CA THR A 29 3.78 -23.32 -7.46
C THR A 29 2.75 -23.92 -8.39
N PRO A 30 2.42 -25.21 -8.24
CA PRO A 30 1.21 -25.76 -8.84
C PRO A 30 -0.01 -24.96 -8.38
N PRO A 31 -1.09 -24.90 -9.17
CA PRO A 31 -2.37 -24.37 -8.73
C PRO A 31 -2.80 -25.10 -7.47
N THR A 32 -3.05 -24.36 -6.40
CA THR A 32 -3.53 -24.94 -5.16
C THR A 32 -4.86 -24.33 -4.76
N ARG A 33 -5.68 -25.06 -4.01
CA ARG A 33 -6.90 -24.53 -3.40
C ARG A 33 -6.62 -23.67 -2.17
N ILE A 34 -5.37 -23.67 -1.70
CA ILE A 34 -4.95 -22.87 -0.55
C ILE A 34 -4.90 -21.39 -0.99
N PRO A 35 -5.55 -20.48 -0.26
CA PRO A 35 -5.51 -19.07 -0.55
C PRO A 35 -4.08 -18.56 -0.68
N ALA A 36 -3.84 -17.74 -1.69
CA ALA A 36 -2.50 -17.23 -2.01
C ALA A 36 -1.83 -16.48 -0.85
N ARG A 37 -2.63 -15.92 0.05
CA ARG A 37 -2.19 -15.13 1.21
C ARG A 37 -1.47 -15.97 2.29
N ILE A 38 -1.64 -17.28 2.30
CA ILE A 38 -1.24 -18.14 3.42
C ILE A 38 -0.04 -19.01 3.09
N LEU A 39 0.51 -18.92 1.89
CA LEU A 39 1.63 -19.75 1.51
C LEU A 39 2.93 -19.24 2.16
N PRO A 40 3.53 -20.04 3.06
CA PRO A 40 4.84 -19.72 3.61
C PRO A 40 5.90 -19.86 2.52
N ARG A 41 6.95 -19.08 2.64
CA ARG A 41 8.13 -19.20 1.78
C ARG A 41 9.40 -18.93 2.58
N GLY A 42 10.19 -19.98 2.81
CA GLY A 42 11.46 -19.83 3.51
C GLY A 42 11.29 -19.19 4.90
N SER A 43 11.96 -18.06 5.08
CA SER A 43 11.95 -17.26 6.29
C SER A 43 10.66 -16.45 6.53
N LEU A 44 9.82 -16.27 5.49
CA LEU A 44 8.57 -15.52 5.60
C LEU A 44 7.37 -16.48 5.76
N ARG A 45 6.58 -16.28 6.82
CA ARG A 45 5.36 -17.05 7.11
C ARG A 45 4.20 -16.11 7.40
N LEU A 46 3.05 -16.41 6.83
CA LEU A 46 1.78 -15.80 7.21
C LEU A 46 1.08 -16.76 8.18
N VAL A 47 0.71 -16.25 9.33
CA VAL A 47 -0.05 -17.00 10.35
C VAL A 47 -1.53 -16.75 10.10
N ALA A 48 -2.31 -17.80 9.98
CA ALA A 48 -3.75 -17.68 9.73
C ALA A 48 -4.53 -18.56 10.69
N ARG A 49 -5.64 -18.04 11.19
CA ARG A 49 -6.51 -18.74 12.15
C ARG A 49 -7.46 -19.72 11.46
N ASP A 50 -8.04 -19.31 10.36
CA ASP A 50 -9.13 -20.03 9.66
C ASP A 50 -8.85 -20.29 8.18
N GLY A 51 -7.60 -20.13 7.75
CA GLY A 51 -7.19 -20.32 6.36
C GLY A 51 -7.38 -19.11 5.44
N ASN A 52 -8.14 -18.11 5.83
CA ASN A 52 -8.37 -16.89 5.03
C ASN A 52 -7.98 -15.60 5.76
N THR A 53 -8.15 -15.56 7.07
CA THR A 53 -7.82 -14.39 7.89
C THR A 53 -6.38 -14.50 8.37
N VAL A 54 -5.57 -13.52 8.04
CA VAL A 54 -4.19 -13.45 8.52
C VAL A 54 -4.20 -12.88 9.93
N ASP A 55 -3.64 -13.66 10.88
CA ASP A 55 -3.47 -13.25 12.29
C ASP A 55 -2.10 -12.63 12.54
N GLY A 56 -1.16 -12.88 11.66
CA GLY A 56 0.18 -12.33 11.79
C GLY A 56 1.12 -12.68 10.66
N ILE A 57 2.27 -12.06 10.70
CA ILE A 57 3.38 -12.28 9.76
C ILE A 57 4.63 -12.54 10.58
N ILE A 58 5.34 -13.61 10.28
CA ILE A 58 6.61 -13.95 10.91
C ILE A 58 7.69 -13.96 9.83
N PHE A 59 8.75 -13.21 10.06
CA PHE A 59 9.97 -13.28 9.29
C PHE A 59 11.12 -13.65 10.23
N ASP A 60 11.82 -14.74 9.91
CA ASP A 60 12.91 -15.27 10.72
C ASP A 60 14.09 -15.66 9.81
N GLU A 61 15.14 -14.88 9.89
CA GLU A 61 16.41 -15.11 9.18
C GLU A 61 17.58 -14.99 10.14
N GLY A 62 17.57 -15.82 11.17
CA GLY A 62 18.61 -15.86 12.18
C GLY A 62 18.67 -14.61 13.05
N THR A 63 19.52 -13.65 12.70
CA THR A 63 19.68 -12.39 13.47
C THR A 63 18.61 -11.34 13.14
N ARG A 64 17.84 -11.54 12.09
CA ARG A 64 16.77 -10.64 11.65
C ARG A 64 15.41 -11.30 11.91
N ASN A 65 14.80 -10.97 13.02
CA ASN A 65 13.50 -11.48 13.39
C ASN A 65 12.48 -10.35 13.46
N LEU A 66 11.37 -10.55 12.77
CA LEU A 66 10.23 -9.66 12.78
C LEU A 66 8.96 -10.50 12.97
N GLU A 67 8.12 -10.12 13.90
CA GLU A 67 6.81 -10.70 14.08
C GLU A 67 5.78 -9.57 14.13
N LEU A 68 4.82 -9.59 13.22
CA LEU A 68 3.64 -8.73 13.23
C LEU A 68 2.46 -9.55 13.72
N ALA A 69 1.94 -9.21 14.89
CA ALA A 69 0.69 -9.74 15.40
C ALA A 69 -0.45 -8.77 15.07
N LEU A 70 -1.48 -9.26 14.39
CA LEU A 70 -2.69 -8.52 14.06
C LEU A 70 -3.70 -8.66 15.19
N GLY A 71 -4.27 -7.55 15.60
CA GLY A 71 -5.26 -7.47 16.67
C GLY A 71 -6.69 -7.32 16.15
N ASN A 72 -7.45 -6.43 16.77
CA ASN A 72 -8.86 -6.24 16.43
C ASN A 72 -9.02 -5.44 15.14
N VAL A 73 -10.05 -5.76 14.37
CA VAL A 73 -10.48 -4.93 13.25
C VAL A 73 -11.10 -3.65 13.79
N LEU A 74 -10.51 -2.51 13.46
CA LEU A 74 -10.99 -1.18 13.83
C LEU A 74 -12.09 -0.72 12.87
N ILE A 75 -11.87 -0.97 11.56
CA ILE A 75 -12.84 -0.69 10.51
C ILE A 75 -12.56 -1.55 9.27
N GLN A 76 -13.59 -1.81 8.49
CA GLN A 76 -13.48 -2.52 7.22
C GLN A 76 -14.26 -1.78 6.14
N TRP A 77 -13.64 -1.66 4.97
CA TRP A 77 -14.28 -1.10 3.78
C TRP A 77 -14.27 -2.10 2.63
N GLY A 78 -15.27 -1.98 1.77
CA GLY A 78 -15.35 -2.73 0.52
C GLY A 78 -15.15 -1.83 -0.69
N GLY A 79 -14.31 -2.25 -1.63
CA GLY A 79 -14.20 -1.64 -2.94
C GLY A 79 -15.24 -2.23 -3.92
N PRO A 80 -15.57 -1.51 -5.02
CA PRO A 80 -16.60 -1.92 -5.97
C PRO A 80 -16.26 -3.16 -6.79
N ARG A 81 -15.02 -3.60 -6.75
CA ARG A 81 -14.51 -4.77 -7.47
C ARG A 81 -14.22 -5.95 -6.53
N GLY A 82 -14.78 -5.91 -5.33
CA GLY A 82 -14.58 -6.94 -4.31
C GLY A 82 -13.26 -6.80 -3.54
N GLU A 83 -12.61 -5.63 -3.63
CA GLU A 83 -11.50 -5.31 -2.74
C GLU A 83 -12.01 -5.21 -1.31
N VAL A 84 -11.20 -5.67 -0.38
CA VAL A 84 -11.46 -5.51 1.06
C VAL A 84 -10.26 -4.84 1.69
N PHE A 85 -10.52 -3.76 2.41
CA PHE A 85 -9.54 -3.02 3.20
C PHE A 85 -9.92 -3.13 4.66
N GLN A 86 -8.99 -3.54 5.49
CA GLN A 86 -9.19 -3.62 6.95
C GLN A 86 -8.11 -2.82 7.65
N LEU A 87 -8.50 -1.91 8.51
CA LEU A 87 -7.61 -1.35 9.51
C LEU A 87 -7.72 -2.18 10.78
N LEU A 88 -6.58 -2.59 11.28
CA LEU A 88 -6.48 -3.37 12.51
C LEU A 88 -5.52 -2.66 13.46
N ASP A 89 -5.72 -2.83 14.75
CA ASP A 89 -4.63 -2.62 15.68
C ASP A 89 -3.59 -3.75 15.50
N GLY A 90 -2.37 -3.49 15.90
CA GLY A 90 -1.33 -4.48 15.76
C GLY A 90 -0.10 -4.22 16.62
N SER A 91 0.70 -5.23 16.75
CA SER A 91 1.99 -5.15 17.45
C SER A 91 3.09 -5.72 16.57
N LEU A 92 4.10 -4.91 16.32
CA LEU A 92 5.32 -5.32 15.65
C LEU A 92 6.38 -5.63 16.70
N TYR A 93 6.88 -6.85 16.68
CA TYR A 93 8.04 -7.27 17.45
C TYR A 93 9.24 -7.27 16.50
N LEU A 94 10.23 -6.45 16.81
CA LEU A 94 11.44 -6.29 16.04
C LEU A 94 12.63 -6.56 16.97
N SER A 95 13.19 -7.75 16.88
CA SER A 95 14.20 -8.26 17.82
C SER A 95 13.65 -8.24 19.26
N ASP A 96 14.12 -7.35 20.10
CA ASP A 96 13.74 -7.19 21.51
C ASP A 96 12.73 -6.04 21.76
N ARG A 97 12.28 -5.36 20.71
CA ARG A 97 11.40 -4.20 20.82
C ARG A 97 9.98 -4.52 20.34
N ARG A 98 9.01 -4.09 21.13
CA ARG A 98 7.60 -4.12 20.76
C ARG A 98 7.13 -2.71 20.41
N LEU A 99 6.51 -2.58 19.24
CA LEU A 99 5.90 -1.35 18.74
C LEU A 99 4.40 -1.61 18.51
N GLY A 100 3.55 -0.82 19.13
CA GLY A 100 2.11 -0.81 18.80
C GLY A 100 1.85 0.11 17.62
N GLY A 101 0.81 -0.19 16.84
CA GLY A 101 0.45 0.62 15.70
C GLY A 101 -0.82 0.16 14.99
N ILE A 102 -1.07 0.77 13.85
CA ILE A 102 -2.20 0.46 12.97
C ILE A 102 -1.67 -0.28 11.75
N VAL A 103 -2.39 -1.33 11.36
CA VAL A 103 -2.07 -2.16 10.20
C VAL A 103 -3.17 -2.01 9.17
N LEU A 104 -2.80 -1.69 7.94
CA LEU A 104 -3.69 -1.80 6.79
C LEU A 104 -3.51 -3.19 6.16
N ASP A 105 -4.53 -4.03 6.24
CA ASP A 105 -4.64 -5.23 5.44
C ASP A 105 -5.52 -4.97 4.22
N MET A 106 -4.92 -5.11 3.05
CA MET A 106 -5.57 -4.85 1.78
C MET A 106 -5.61 -6.12 0.94
N ALA A 107 -6.80 -6.69 0.77
CA ALA A 107 -7.04 -7.83 -0.09
C ALA A 107 -7.72 -7.41 -1.39
N ARG A 108 -7.21 -7.90 -2.50
CA ARG A 108 -7.86 -7.78 -3.80
C ARG A 108 -8.23 -9.16 -4.30
N GLY A 109 -9.44 -9.30 -4.81
CA GLY A 109 -9.89 -10.52 -5.46
C GLY A 109 -9.04 -10.84 -6.70
N SER A 110 -8.88 -12.11 -7.00
CA SER A 110 -8.10 -12.61 -8.13
C SER A 110 -9.01 -12.84 -9.34
N SER A 111 -9.45 -11.81 -10.05
CA SER A 111 -9.96 -12.03 -11.40
C SER A 111 -8.96 -11.49 -12.44
N ALA A 112 -8.91 -12.14 -13.60
CA ALA A 112 -8.08 -11.69 -14.71
C ALA A 112 -8.50 -10.29 -15.23
N ASP A 113 -9.70 -9.84 -14.85
CA ASP A 113 -10.32 -8.60 -15.27
C ASP A 113 -10.03 -7.42 -14.31
N PHE A 114 -9.29 -7.64 -13.21
CA PHE A 114 -8.92 -6.53 -12.34
C PHE A 114 -7.80 -5.71 -12.96
N PRO A 115 -7.94 -4.38 -13.01
CA PRO A 115 -6.81 -3.53 -13.36
C PRO A 115 -5.65 -3.86 -12.43
N ARG A 116 -4.50 -3.97 -13.02
CA ARG A 116 -3.25 -4.24 -12.31
C ARG A 116 -3.03 -3.14 -11.29
N ALA A 117 -2.35 -3.46 -10.20
CA ALA A 117 -2.13 -2.57 -9.08
C ALA A 117 -1.75 -1.16 -9.53
N GLY A 118 -2.63 -0.21 -9.28
CA GLY A 118 -2.36 1.21 -9.39
C GLY A 118 -1.76 1.76 -8.09
N ASP A 119 -1.72 3.05 -8.02
CA ASP A 119 -1.26 3.75 -6.82
C ASP A 119 -2.14 3.44 -5.62
N TRP A 120 -1.54 3.45 -4.44
CA TRP A 120 -2.27 3.48 -3.19
C TRP A 120 -1.50 4.24 -2.13
N ALA A 121 -2.21 4.82 -1.18
CA ALA A 121 -1.61 5.45 -0.01
C ALA A 121 -2.30 5.00 1.27
N PHE A 122 -1.53 4.94 2.35
CA PHE A 122 -2.02 4.82 3.70
C PHE A 122 -1.43 5.95 4.54
N LEU A 123 -2.30 6.84 5.01
CA LEU A 123 -1.94 8.06 5.70
C LEU A 123 -2.60 8.07 7.08
N THR A 124 -1.91 8.62 8.07
CA THR A 124 -2.45 8.66 9.44
C THR A 124 -2.05 9.93 10.18
N SER A 125 -2.98 10.39 11.02
CA SER A 125 -2.74 11.36 12.10
C SER A 125 -3.03 10.69 13.45
N GLY A 126 -2.25 9.65 13.76
CA GLY A 126 -2.45 8.84 14.96
C GLY A 126 -3.83 8.17 14.98
N ASP A 127 -4.50 8.18 16.14
CA ASP A 127 -5.80 7.54 16.32
C ASP A 127 -6.96 8.38 15.77
N SER A 128 -6.74 9.67 15.50
CA SER A 128 -7.79 10.60 15.10
C SER A 128 -8.21 10.46 13.65
N LEU A 129 -7.24 10.17 12.75
CA LEU A 129 -7.51 10.07 11.32
C LEU A 129 -6.62 8.99 10.67
N GLN A 130 -7.25 8.09 9.93
CA GLN A 130 -6.59 7.17 9.00
C GLN A 130 -7.25 7.30 7.64
N VAL A 131 -6.45 7.44 6.58
CA VAL A 131 -6.92 7.60 5.20
C VAL A 131 -6.28 6.55 4.32
N VAL A 132 -7.08 5.90 3.50
CA VAL A 132 -6.63 5.00 2.43
C VAL A 132 -7.02 5.61 1.10
N LEU A 133 -6.05 5.76 0.21
CA LEU A 133 -6.28 6.17 -1.16
C LEU A 133 -5.95 5.02 -2.10
N GLN A 134 -6.74 4.87 -3.15
CA GLN A 134 -6.49 3.90 -4.20
C GLN A 134 -6.74 4.53 -5.56
N GLY A 135 -5.70 4.60 -6.39
CA GLY A 135 -5.76 4.97 -7.78
C GLY A 135 -5.93 3.76 -8.69
N GLU A 136 -6.64 3.93 -9.79
CA GLU A 136 -6.68 2.94 -10.85
C GLU A 136 -5.45 3.09 -11.74
N SER A 137 -4.88 1.97 -12.25
CA SER A 137 -3.74 2.08 -13.19
C SER A 137 -4.18 2.76 -14.46
N GLU A 138 -3.33 3.65 -14.98
CA GLU A 138 -3.49 4.17 -16.34
C GLU A 138 -3.50 3.02 -17.35
N HIS A 139 -4.52 2.95 -18.19
CA HIS A 139 -4.48 2.26 -19.46
C HIS A 139 -4.07 3.27 -20.54
N GLN A 140 -3.25 2.86 -21.50
CA GLN A 140 -2.86 3.73 -22.59
C GLN A 140 -4.09 4.31 -23.29
N GLY A 141 -4.24 5.65 -23.23
CA GLY A 141 -5.31 6.38 -23.86
C GLY A 141 -6.52 6.72 -22.98
N GLU A 142 -6.49 6.37 -21.69
CA GLU A 142 -7.54 6.75 -20.73
C GLU A 142 -7.22 8.08 -20.01
N PRO A 143 -8.25 8.81 -19.53
CA PRO A 143 -8.05 10.01 -18.74
C PRO A 143 -7.29 9.68 -17.43
N LEU A 144 -6.76 10.72 -16.79
CA LEU A 144 -6.01 10.64 -15.52
C LEU A 144 -6.66 9.66 -14.53
N PRO A 145 -5.84 8.90 -13.76
CA PRO A 145 -6.36 7.90 -12.86
C PRO A 145 -7.37 8.49 -11.88
N THR A 146 -8.54 7.90 -11.81
CA THR A 146 -9.53 8.25 -10.78
C THR A 146 -9.13 7.59 -9.48
N TYR A 147 -9.03 8.38 -8.42
CA TYR A 147 -8.78 7.85 -7.09
C TYR A 147 -10.08 7.69 -6.31
N ARG A 148 -10.07 6.71 -5.43
CA ARG A 148 -11.07 6.50 -4.40
C ARG A 148 -10.42 6.68 -3.04
N GLY A 149 -11.19 7.13 -2.07
CA GLY A 149 -10.71 7.32 -0.72
C GLY A 149 -11.64 6.71 0.31
N TRP A 150 -11.07 6.25 1.37
CA TRP A 150 -11.74 5.80 2.59
C TRP A 150 -11.02 6.42 3.78
N ALA A 151 -11.77 6.87 4.75
CA ALA A 151 -11.17 7.35 5.99
C ALA A 151 -11.95 6.91 7.23
N ARG A 152 -11.21 6.70 8.31
CA ARG A 152 -11.74 6.67 9.65
C ARG A 152 -11.36 7.97 10.32
N LEU A 153 -12.36 8.80 10.61
CA LEU A 153 -12.22 10.06 11.34
C LEU A 153 -12.83 9.91 12.72
N ASP A 154 -11.98 9.87 13.74
CA ASP A 154 -12.38 9.47 15.10
C ASP A 154 -13.02 8.06 15.07
N LEU A 155 -14.34 7.96 15.21
CA LEU A 155 -15.12 6.71 15.12
C LEU A 155 -16.04 6.64 13.89
N ARG A 156 -15.95 7.61 12.99
CA ARG A 156 -16.80 7.69 11.80
C ARG A 156 -16.06 7.15 10.58
N ASP A 157 -16.83 6.55 9.71
CA ASP A 157 -16.42 6.07 8.41
C ASP A 157 -16.78 7.08 7.31
N LEU A 158 -15.82 7.44 6.48
CA LEU A 158 -15.99 8.35 5.36
C LEU A 158 -15.51 7.65 4.07
N GLN A 159 -16.18 7.92 2.95
CA GLN A 159 -15.83 7.33 1.66
C GLN A 159 -16.01 8.33 0.52
N TRP A 160 -15.07 8.32 -0.40
CA TRP A 160 -15.10 9.13 -1.63
C TRP A 160 -14.95 8.21 -2.84
N SER A 161 -15.88 8.28 -3.76
CA SER A 161 -15.84 7.50 -4.99
C SER A 161 -15.00 8.16 -6.09
N ASN A 162 -14.73 9.44 -5.95
CA ASN A 162 -13.98 10.24 -6.91
C ASN A 162 -13.12 11.27 -6.19
N LEU A 163 -11.81 11.11 -6.26
CA LEU A 163 -10.83 12.05 -5.72
C LEU A 163 -9.86 12.44 -6.83
N ASN A 164 -9.48 13.70 -6.85
CA ASN A 164 -8.35 14.18 -7.61
C ASN A 164 -7.09 14.01 -6.74
N VAL A 165 -6.09 13.35 -7.29
CA VAL A 165 -4.75 13.23 -6.69
C VAL A 165 -3.76 13.63 -7.76
N ASP A 166 -3.44 14.92 -7.78
CA ASP A 166 -2.65 15.53 -8.82
C ASP A 166 -1.19 15.67 -8.39
N TRP A 167 -0.27 15.45 -9.31
CA TRP A 167 1.15 15.68 -9.09
C TRP A 167 1.41 17.19 -9.07
N VAL A 168 1.91 17.70 -7.95
CA VAL A 168 2.28 19.11 -7.80
C VAL A 168 3.72 19.32 -8.24
N GLU A 169 4.61 18.39 -7.84
CA GLU A 169 6.03 18.42 -8.16
C GLU A 169 6.52 17.04 -8.55
N THR A 170 7.47 17.01 -9.49
CA THR A 170 8.10 15.77 -9.98
C THR A 170 9.62 15.90 -10.03
N ASN A 171 10.31 14.78 -9.88
CA ASN A 171 11.74 14.66 -10.09
C ASN A 171 12.07 13.68 -11.20
N ALA A 172 13.09 13.98 -12.00
CA ALA A 172 13.56 13.10 -13.04
C ALA A 172 14.19 11.83 -12.45
N PHE A 173 13.67 10.68 -12.82
CA PHE A 173 14.23 9.37 -12.47
C PHE A 173 14.92 8.76 -13.69
N HIS A 174 16.19 9.10 -13.86
CA HIS A 174 16.99 8.71 -15.03
C HIS A 174 17.02 7.20 -15.32
N PRO A 175 17.07 6.28 -14.31
CA PRO A 175 17.04 4.85 -14.58
C PRO A 175 15.83 4.37 -15.37
N ALA A 176 14.67 5.04 -15.20
CA ALA A 176 13.46 4.71 -15.96
C ALA A 176 13.17 5.70 -17.10
N ARG A 177 13.98 6.74 -17.26
CA ARG A 177 13.82 7.80 -18.28
C ARG A 177 12.44 8.47 -18.23
N ARG A 178 11.95 8.72 -17.02
CA ARG A 178 10.67 9.41 -16.75
C ARG A 178 10.72 10.17 -15.44
N ASP A 179 9.75 11.05 -15.28
CA ASP A 179 9.54 11.75 -14.03
C ASP A 179 8.74 10.90 -13.06
N VAL A 180 9.01 11.08 -11.78
CA VAL A 180 8.26 10.51 -10.67
C VAL A 180 7.75 11.60 -9.75
N PRO A 181 6.55 11.50 -9.22
CA PRO A 181 6.01 12.52 -8.32
C PRO A 181 6.77 12.54 -7.00
N VAL A 182 6.93 13.76 -6.47
CA VAL A 182 7.50 13.99 -5.12
C VAL A 182 6.58 14.83 -4.25
N SER A 183 5.51 15.38 -4.82
CA SER A 183 4.45 16.06 -4.10
C SER A 183 3.11 15.87 -4.79
N TRP A 184 2.03 15.76 -4.01
CA TRP A 184 0.66 15.61 -4.50
C TRP A 184 -0.28 16.58 -3.82
N SER A 185 -1.30 17.02 -4.55
CA SER A 185 -2.52 17.59 -3.98
C SER A 185 -3.65 16.56 -4.00
N ILE A 186 -4.48 16.57 -2.99
CA ILE A 186 -5.67 15.72 -2.85
C ILE A 186 -6.87 16.64 -2.75
N SER A 187 -7.93 16.36 -3.51
CA SER A 187 -9.19 17.05 -3.35
C SER A 187 -10.37 16.21 -3.81
N SER A 188 -11.55 16.42 -3.21
CA SER A 188 -12.81 15.95 -3.76
C SER A 188 -13.49 17.04 -4.58
N PRO A 189 -14.33 16.68 -5.56
CA PRO A 189 -15.16 17.65 -6.28
C PRO A 189 -16.10 18.46 -5.38
N GLU A 190 -16.55 17.84 -4.28
CA GLU A 190 -17.45 18.44 -3.29
C GLU A 190 -16.70 19.35 -2.31
N GLY A 191 -15.38 19.26 -2.24
CA GLY A 191 -14.53 20.10 -1.38
C GLY A 191 -14.51 19.68 0.10
N ASP A 192 -15.06 18.51 0.43
CA ASP A 192 -15.13 17.97 1.78
C ASP A 192 -13.82 17.31 2.26
N ILE A 193 -12.90 17.07 1.34
CA ILE A 193 -11.50 16.70 1.62
C ILE A 193 -10.54 17.50 0.75
N GLN A 194 -9.48 18.01 1.36
CA GLN A 194 -8.35 18.67 0.69
C GLN A 194 -7.06 18.29 1.41
N GLY A 195 -5.96 18.17 0.67
CA GLY A 195 -4.67 17.87 1.29
C GLY A 195 -3.48 18.10 0.36
N VAL A 196 -2.32 18.13 0.97
CA VAL A 196 -1.03 18.16 0.28
C VAL A 196 -0.10 17.15 0.93
N LEU A 197 0.62 16.40 0.10
CA LEU A 197 1.61 15.42 0.51
C LEU A 197 2.96 15.77 -0.11
N GLU A 198 4.01 15.59 0.65
CA GLU A 198 5.40 15.75 0.22
C GLU A 198 6.20 14.50 0.60
N VAL A 199 7.12 14.09 -0.27
CA VAL A 199 8.01 12.95 -0.02
C VAL A 199 9.11 13.33 0.96
N THR A 200 9.24 12.56 2.02
CA THR A 200 10.34 12.66 2.98
C THR A 200 11.44 11.63 2.74
N SER A 201 11.06 10.47 2.22
CA SER A 201 12.01 9.43 1.78
C SER A 201 11.42 8.53 0.71
N SER A 202 12.26 7.82 -0.04
CA SER A 202 11.78 6.98 -1.15
C SER A 202 12.67 5.77 -1.45
N ASP A 203 12.04 4.68 -1.92
CA ASP A 203 12.67 3.56 -2.63
C ASP A 203 12.06 3.49 -4.03
N VAL A 204 12.78 4.01 -5.03
CA VAL A 204 12.33 4.08 -6.44
C VAL A 204 13.12 3.11 -7.29
N ARG A 205 12.41 2.28 -8.06
CA ARG A 205 13.00 1.23 -8.90
C ARG A 205 12.46 1.27 -10.33
N ALA A 206 13.37 1.15 -11.28
CA ALA A 206 13.02 0.92 -12.66
C ALA A 206 12.67 -0.56 -12.88
N GLY A 207 11.59 -0.80 -13.58
CA GLY A 207 11.24 -2.13 -14.08
C GLY A 207 12.07 -2.52 -15.31
N GLN A 208 11.91 -3.77 -15.75
CA GLN A 208 12.53 -4.26 -16.98
C GLN A 208 11.67 -3.92 -18.19
N GLY A 209 12.29 -3.59 -19.29
CA GLY A 209 11.63 -3.28 -20.55
C GLY A 209 12.62 -2.80 -21.62
N SER A 210 12.18 -2.78 -22.88
CA SER A 210 12.95 -2.28 -24.04
C SER A 210 12.40 -0.99 -24.63
N GLY A 211 11.35 -0.43 -24.02
CA GLY A 211 10.71 0.81 -24.49
C GLY A 211 11.54 2.07 -24.25
N PRO A 212 11.10 3.22 -24.84
CA PRO A 212 11.75 4.51 -24.64
C PRO A 212 11.69 4.97 -23.16
N VAL A 213 10.67 4.57 -22.43
CA VAL A 213 10.53 4.72 -20.96
C VAL A 213 10.34 3.36 -20.32
N LEU A 214 10.80 3.20 -19.09
CA LEU A 214 10.67 1.94 -18.35
C LEU A 214 9.57 2.07 -17.29
N PRO A 215 8.98 0.93 -16.87
CA PRO A 215 8.09 0.91 -15.73
C PRO A 215 8.78 1.43 -14.46
N VAL A 216 8.00 2.06 -13.59
CA VAL A 216 8.47 2.51 -12.27
C VAL A 216 7.62 1.87 -11.20
N GLN A 217 8.27 1.44 -10.13
CA GLN A 217 7.67 1.12 -8.84
C GLN A 217 8.37 1.94 -7.78
N ALA A 218 7.61 2.70 -7.02
CA ALA A 218 8.12 3.52 -5.95
C ALA A 218 7.33 3.31 -4.66
N LEU A 219 8.03 3.33 -3.55
CA LEU A 219 7.49 3.47 -2.21
C LEU A 219 8.01 4.79 -1.66
N PHE A 220 7.10 5.61 -1.21
CA PHE A 220 7.41 6.90 -0.62
C PHE A 220 6.93 6.91 0.82
N GLU A 221 7.77 7.39 1.73
CA GLU A 221 7.31 7.97 2.97
C GLU A 221 6.86 9.39 2.67
N VAL A 222 5.70 9.76 3.15
CA VAL A 222 5.12 11.08 2.88
C VAL A 222 4.65 11.73 4.17
N GLU A 223 4.75 13.06 4.21
CA GLU A 223 4.17 13.90 5.23
C GLU A 223 3.37 15.02 4.59
N GLY A 224 2.47 15.64 5.35
CA GLY A 224 1.69 16.75 4.85
C GLY A 224 0.51 17.09 5.74
N THR A 225 -0.54 17.62 5.12
CA THR A 225 -1.78 17.95 5.80
C THR A 225 -2.98 17.49 5.01
N VAL A 226 -4.01 17.06 5.73
CA VAL A 226 -5.34 16.80 5.15
C VAL A 226 -6.38 17.53 5.97
N THR A 227 -7.27 18.25 5.28
CA THR A 227 -8.43 18.92 5.84
C THR A 227 -9.68 18.13 5.46
N ILE A 228 -10.45 17.71 6.45
CA ILE A 228 -11.73 17.03 6.29
C ILE A 228 -12.74 17.74 7.17
N GLU A 229 -13.90 18.13 6.62
CA GLU A 229 -14.96 18.81 7.35
C GLU A 229 -14.42 20.03 8.15
N GLU A 230 -13.62 20.88 7.51
CA GLU A 230 -13.00 22.07 8.08
C GLU A 230 -11.95 21.82 9.19
N ARG A 231 -11.65 20.56 9.51
CA ARG A 231 -10.61 20.18 10.47
C ARG A 231 -9.34 19.80 9.72
N THR A 232 -8.23 20.43 10.05
CA THR A 232 -6.91 20.14 9.46
C THR A 232 -6.10 19.23 10.36
N PHE A 233 -5.56 18.17 9.77
CA PHE A 233 -4.75 17.15 10.43
C PHE A 233 -3.36 17.13 9.81
N PRO A 234 -2.28 17.19 10.60
CA PRO A 234 -0.97 16.78 10.12
C PRO A 234 -1.01 15.28 9.87
N ILE A 235 -0.53 14.83 8.74
CA ILE A 235 -0.54 13.42 8.37
C ILE A 235 0.83 12.96 7.94
N ARG A 236 1.07 11.67 8.11
CA ARG A 236 2.22 10.95 7.57
C ARG A 236 1.79 9.56 7.12
N GLY A 237 2.57 8.95 6.28
CA GLY A 237 2.29 7.57 5.86
C GLY A 237 3.10 7.13 4.68
N LEU A 238 2.56 6.14 3.98
CA LEU A 238 3.17 5.51 2.82
C LEU A 238 2.34 5.78 1.58
N PHE A 239 3.00 6.12 0.49
CA PHE A 239 2.42 6.21 -0.84
C PHE A 239 3.18 5.24 -1.75
N ARG A 240 2.47 4.30 -2.36
CA ARG A 240 3.01 3.45 -3.42
C ARG A 240 2.58 3.98 -4.75
N HIS A 241 3.55 4.23 -5.62
CA HIS A 241 3.33 4.63 -7.00
C HIS A 241 3.79 3.52 -7.95
N GLU A 242 2.94 3.17 -8.92
CA GLU A 242 3.27 2.20 -9.95
C GLU A 242 2.83 2.71 -11.31
N ARG A 243 3.80 2.91 -12.20
CA ARG A 243 3.57 3.32 -13.58
C ARG A 243 4.23 2.35 -14.55
N ARG A 244 3.53 1.95 -15.57
CA ARG A 244 3.99 1.02 -16.61
C ARG A 244 4.40 1.71 -17.88
#